data_f95d98c59cbfe43ec0eb028eda84d28f
#
_entry.id   f95d98c59cbfe43ec0eb028eda84d28f
#
_cell.length_a   1.000
_cell.length_b   1.000
_cell.length_c   1.000
_cell.angle_alpha   90.00
_cell.angle_beta   90.00
_cell.angle_gamma   90.00
#
_symmetry.space_group_name_H-M   'P 1'
#
loop_
_entity.id
_entity.type
_entity.pdbx_description
1 polymer ?
#
loop_
_entity_poly.entity_id
_entity_poly.type
_entity_poly.pdbx_seq_one_letter_code
_entity_poly.pdbx_strand_id
1 'polypeptide(L)'
;MPTNCCVPLCTKKDKRDKETGEKISFFRFPEDEDLMKQWIHAIRRDVGPYFSVNEGTRVCSRHFKTEDLRKSLNGRVSPKPGAVPSIFAWKRSSPRKRAPPTPRFTATSVAKNLTSEASEATDLAAESREIATSTNMAADLAFPETAEMQNTTHFAEKSEKDLLIADREDKLSAALAKNEELQELVSKLKEKVTDLEEKYEKLEERLFSFKNIASQDSLVAFYTGFPNLQTMMALYHYLDPGDRGENISYWLSGKDVDGTARPVKQGRPRTLKPVDEFFLTLCRLRQGFAELHLAHLFNVSQPTVSRIFISWINFLYFKLGNINIWPSRELVNETMPEDFKAKYPTTRVIIDCTEVRCEMPSSLLLNSELFSSYKHHTTLKALVGISPKGFFTFIGQLYTGSISDREMVERSGFLSLPFSKGDTVMADKGFTIEDILPLGVSLNIPPFLGMSDQMSAEDVIATQEIASLRIHVERAINKVKNFLIFDGVIPLSQFGVINQMWCVCAMLCNMQDPIISA
;
A
#
# COMPACT_ATOMS: atom_id res chain seq x y z
N MET A 1 32.39 24.00 -33.52
CA MET A 1 31.62 23.85 -32.30
C MET A 1 31.35 22.37 -32.04
N PRO A 2 31.41 21.87 -30.82
CA PRO A 2 31.10 20.47 -30.53
C PRO A 2 29.65 20.20 -30.89
N THR A 3 29.42 19.11 -31.61
CA THR A 3 28.07 18.73 -32.07
C THR A 3 27.42 17.87 -31.01
N ASN A 4 26.40 18.38 -30.31
CA ASN A 4 25.66 17.64 -29.27
C ASN A 4 24.42 16.98 -29.86
N CYS A 5 24.03 15.83 -29.30
CA CYS A 5 22.73 15.21 -29.58
C CYS A 5 21.64 15.93 -28.80
N CYS A 6 20.51 16.26 -29.46
CA CYS A 6 19.39 16.94 -28.81
C CYS A 6 18.42 15.99 -28.08
N VAL A 7 18.59 14.67 -28.19
CA VAL A 7 17.73 13.68 -27.51
C VAL A 7 17.95 13.75 -25.99
N PRO A 8 16.89 13.84 -25.18
CA PRO A 8 17.00 13.85 -23.73
C PRO A 8 17.80 12.65 -23.21
N LEU A 9 18.59 12.84 -22.17
CA LEU A 9 19.48 11.84 -21.56
C LEU A 9 20.62 11.33 -22.47
N CYS A 10 20.77 11.85 -23.69
CA CYS A 10 21.89 11.50 -24.57
C CYS A 10 23.09 12.43 -24.32
N THR A 11 24.15 11.89 -23.73
CA THR A 11 25.35 12.64 -23.36
C THR A 11 26.43 12.66 -24.47
N LYS A 12 26.14 12.13 -25.68
CA LYS A 12 27.13 11.98 -26.76
C LYS A 12 27.42 13.33 -27.39
N LYS A 13 28.68 13.77 -27.24
CA LYS A 13 29.24 15.04 -27.78
C LYS A 13 30.33 14.81 -28.80
N ASP A 14 30.98 13.65 -28.79
CA ASP A 14 32.16 13.34 -29.58
C ASP A 14 31.81 12.50 -30.80
N LYS A 15 32.61 12.66 -31.87
CA LYS A 15 32.47 11.88 -33.11
C LYS A 15 32.80 10.40 -32.94
N ARG A 16 33.44 10.00 -31.83
CA ARG A 16 33.72 8.60 -31.49
C ARG A 16 33.24 8.33 -30.07
N ASP A 17 32.73 7.15 -29.91
CA ASP A 17 32.37 6.65 -28.57
C ASP A 17 33.65 6.32 -27.81
N LYS A 18 33.78 6.81 -26.58
CA LYS A 18 34.97 6.60 -25.74
C LYS A 18 35.12 5.15 -25.25
N GLU A 19 34.01 4.41 -25.16
CA GLU A 19 33.99 3.04 -24.66
C GLU A 19 34.14 2.00 -25.76
N THR A 20 33.49 2.21 -26.91
CA THR A 20 33.49 1.25 -28.03
C THR A 20 34.43 1.65 -29.20
N GLY A 21 34.95 2.86 -29.23
CA GLY A 21 35.76 3.39 -30.31
C GLY A 21 34.97 3.66 -31.61
N GLU A 22 33.68 3.36 -31.66
CA GLU A 22 32.85 3.48 -32.86
C GLU A 22 32.60 4.93 -33.25
N LYS A 23 32.56 5.19 -34.57
CA LYS A 23 32.27 6.52 -35.13
C LYS A 23 30.78 6.83 -34.98
N ILE A 24 30.44 7.92 -34.28
CA ILE A 24 29.09 8.44 -34.14
C ILE A 24 28.83 9.51 -35.19
N SER A 25 27.76 9.36 -35.95
CA SER A 25 27.30 10.36 -36.93
C SER A 25 26.14 11.17 -36.31
N PHE A 26 26.07 12.47 -36.67
CA PHE A 26 25.06 13.40 -36.21
C PHE A 26 24.27 13.91 -37.41
N PHE A 27 22.93 13.76 -37.36
CA PHE A 27 22.04 14.08 -38.46
C PHE A 27 21.24 15.34 -38.17
N ARG A 28 21.00 16.18 -39.20
CA ARG A 28 20.08 17.30 -39.14
C ARG A 28 18.65 16.79 -39.16
N PHE A 29 17.73 17.58 -38.67
CA PHE A 29 16.30 17.32 -38.87
C PHE A 29 15.99 17.39 -40.37
N PRO A 30 15.03 16.58 -40.83
CA PRO A 30 14.57 16.63 -42.21
C PRO A 30 13.90 17.97 -42.53
N GLU A 31 13.93 18.39 -43.79
CA GLU A 31 13.25 19.60 -44.27
C GLU A 31 11.75 19.36 -44.47
N ASP A 32 11.33 18.09 -44.66
CA ASP A 32 9.94 17.69 -44.70
C ASP A 32 9.28 17.89 -43.35
N GLU A 33 8.22 18.72 -43.30
CA GLU A 33 7.56 19.12 -42.06
C GLU A 33 6.91 17.94 -41.32
N ASP A 34 6.34 16.98 -42.03
CA ASP A 34 5.66 15.85 -41.37
C ASP A 34 6.66 14.86 -40.79
N LEU A 35 7.75 14.61 -41.51
CA LEU A 35 8.86 13.80 -41.01
C LEU A 35 9.56 14.50 -39.84
N MET A 36 9.72 15.82 -39.90
CA MET A 36 10.28 16.63 -38.82
C MET A 36 9.40 16.55 -37.56
N LYS A 37 8.06 16.65 -37.67
CA LYS A 37 7.11 16.47 -36.56
C LYS A 37 7.23 15.07 -35.96
N GLN A 38 7.36 14.03 -36.79
CA GLN A 38 7.57 12.66 -36.32
C GLN A 38 8.87 12.51 -35.53
N TRP A 39 9.96 13.16 -35.93
CA TRP A 39 11.21 13.16 -35.19
C TRP A 39 11.07 13.88 -33.86
N ILE A 40 10.43 15.04 -33.81
CA ILE A 40 10.18 15.83 -32.60
C ILE A 40 9.36 14.99 -31.62
N HIS A 41 8.28 14.38 -32.08
CA HIS A 41 7.45 13.48 -31.27
C HIS A 41 8.24 12.25 -30.76
N ALA A 42 9.05 11.63 -31.63
CA ALA A 42 9.86 10.46 -31.27
C ALA A 42 10.87 10.76 -30.17
N ILE A 43 11.51 11.94 -30.20
CA ILE A 43 12.49 12.36 -29.19
C ILE A 43 11.85 12.95 -27.92
N ARG A 44 10.52 13.05 -27.86
CA ARG A 44 9.75 13.60 -26.73
C ARG A 44 10.19 15.01 -26.32
N ARG A 45 10.33 15.89 -27.30
CA ARG A 45 10.58 17.31 -27.08
C ARG A 45 9.51 18.14 -27.78
N ASP A 46 8.87 19.02 -27.05
CA ASP A 46 7.93 19.97 -27.63
C ASP A 46 8.68 21.23 -28.09
N VAL A 47 8.30 21.76 -29.25
CA VAL A 47 8.85 23.02 -29.77
C VAL A 47 8.26 24.15 -28.94
N GLY A 48 9.11 24.98 -28.35
CA GLY A 48 8.70 26.05 -27.48
C GLY A 48 9.90 26.89 -26.99
N PRO A 49 9.72 27.70 -25.93
CA PRO A 49 10.75 28.63 -25.43
C PRO A 49 12.10 27.97 -25.13
N TYR A 50 12.11 26.66 -24.83
CA TYR A 50 13.32 25.93 -24.40
C TYR A 50 13.85 24.95 -25.45
N PHE A 51 13.14 24.72 -26.55
CA PHE A 51 13.60 23.87 -27.64
C PHE A 51 13.04 24.33 -28.97
N SER A 52 13.94 24.71 -29.90
CA SER A 52 13.60 24.97 -31.30
C SER A 52 14.54 24.17 -32.20
N VAL A 53 13.97 23.71 -33.33
CA VAL A 53 14.77 23.06 -34.37
C VAL A 53 15.42 24.14 -35.20
N ASN A 54 16.74 24.18 -35.20
CA ASN A 54 17.58 25.11 -36.01
C ASN A 54 18.66 24.34 -36.75
N GLU A 55 19.40 25.05 -37.60
CA GLU A 55 20.50 24.44 -38.38
C GLU A 55 21.55 23.72 -37.53
N GLY A 56 21.68 24.04 -36.25
CA GLY A 56 22.59 23.41 -35.29
C GLY A 56 22.04 22.17 -34.62
N THR A 57 20.71 21.96 -34.63
CA THR A 57 20.06 20.86 -33.92
C THR A 57 20.34 19.51 -34.58
N ARG A 58 20.80 18.52 -33.82
CA ARG A 58 21.26 17.21 -34.32
C ARG A 58 20.74 16.05 -33.48
N VAL A 59 20.48 14.91 -34.15
CA VAL A 59 20.21 13.60 -33.53
C VAL A 59 21.32 12.64 -33.90
N CYS A 60 21.93 11.93 -32.95
CA CYS A 60 23.03 11.02 -33.24
C CYS A 60 22.57 9.66 -33.78
N SER A 61 23.45 8.97 -34.53
CA SER A 61 23.16 7.68 -35.18
C SER A 61 22.72 6.57 -34.25
N ARG A 62 23.01 6.66 -32.95
CA ARG A 62 22.59 5.66 -31.94
C ARG A 62 21.09 5.62 -31.67
N HIS A 63 20.34 6.62 -32.12
CA HIS A 63 18.87 6.65 -32.00
C HIS A 63 18.16 6.03 -33.20
N PHE A 64 18.88 5.49 -34.15
CA PHE A 64 18.35 4.84 -35.35
C PHE A 64 18.74 3.37 -35.37
N LYS A 65 17.86 2.51 -35.87
CA LYS A 65 18.21 1.12 -36.12
C LYS A 65 19.21 1.04 -37.29
N THR A 66 20.04 0.00 -37.30
CA THR A 66 21.06 -0.19 -38.36
C THR A 66 20.39 -0.30 -39.74
N GLU A 67 19.19 -0.87 -39.82
CA GLU A 67 18.38 -1.01 -41.03
C GLU A 67 17.85 0.33 -41.58
N ASP A 68 17.69 1.35 -40.71
CA ASP A 68 17.23 2.70 -41.07
C ASP A 68 18.37 3.62 -41.55
N LEU A 69 19.61 3.15 -41.49
CA LEU A 69 20.79 3.88 -41.93
C LEU A 69 21.33 3.33 -43.23
N ARG A 70 21.84 4.22 -44.07
CA ARG A 70 22.59 3.88 -45.27
C ARG A 70 24.05 4.34 -45.16
N LYS A 71 24.97 3.51 -45.61
CA LYS A 71 26.39 3.83 -45.67
C LYS A 71 26.79 4.03 -47.12
N SER A 72 27.34 5.20 -47.45
CA SER A 72 27.82 5.48 -48.80
C SER A 72 29.19 4.83 -49.01
N LEU A 73 29.62 4.68 -50.28
CA LEU A 73 30.91 4.13 -50.65
C LEU A 73 32.09 4.86 -49.97
N ASN A 74 31.93 6.13 -49.66
CA ASN A 74 32.94 6.95 -48.94
C ASN A 74 32.83 6.78 -47.41
N GLY A 75 32.11 5.78 -46.89
CA GLY A 75 31.98 5.51 -45.47
C GLY A 75 31.08 6.50 -44.70
N ARG A 76 30.38 7.42 -45.37
CA ARG A 76 29.48 8.38 -44.73
C ARG A 76 28.14 7.71 -44.43
N VAL A 77 27.66 7.86 -43.18
CA VAL A 77 26.37 7.31 -42.70
C VAL A 77 25.31 8.41 -42.77
N SER A 78 24.11 8.08 -43.29
CA SER A 78 22.97 8.98 -43.34
C SER A 78 21.68 8.19 -43.12
N PRO A 79 20.57 8.80 -42.57
CA PRO A 79 19.26 8.15 -42.48
C PRO A 79 18.73 7.83 -43.88
N LYS A 80 17.98 6.73 -44.01
CA LYS A 80 17.19 6.42 -45.20
C LYS A 80 16.02 7.39 -45.32
N PRO A 81 15.46 7.63 -46.54
CA PRO A 81 14.23 8.40 -46.69
C PRO A 81 13.10 7.84 -45.78
N GLY A 82 12.42 8.71 -45.04
CA GLY A 82 11.38 8.32 -44.10
C GLY A 82 11.84 7.72 -42.78
N ALA A 83 13.14 7.56 -42.52
CA ALA A 83 13.65 7.00 -41.27
C ALA A 83 13.37 7.92 -40.07
N VAL A 84 12.80 7.36 -38.99
CA VAL A 84 12.49 8.05 -37.74
C VAL A 84 13.32 7.46 -36.60
N PRO A 85 13.91 8.28 -35.70
CA PRO A 85 14.67 7.78 -34.57
C PRO A 85 13.74 6.92 -33.67
N SER A 86 14.22 5.73 -33.29
CA SER A 86 13.42 4.72 -32.60
C SER A 86 14.09 4.10 -31.38
N ILE A 87 15.42 4.27 -31.19
CA ILE A 87 16.20 3.72 -30.08
C ILE A 87 16.43 4.79 -29.02
N PHE A 88 15.84 4.62 -27.85
CA PHE A 88 15.95 5.56 -26.73
C PHE A 88 16.08 4.82 -25.39
N ALA A 89 16.78 5.41 -24.43
CA ALA A 89 16.99 4.85 -23.11
C ALA A 89 15.68 4.60 -22.34
N TRP A 90 14.61 5.36 -22.62
CA TRP A 90 13.29 5.19 -22.03
C TRP A 90 12.37 4.19 -22.75
N LYS A 91 12.71 3.74 -23.97
CA LYS A 91 12.02 2.62 -24.63
C LYS A 91 12.66 1.33 -24.15
N ARG A 92 11.97 0.60 -23.27
CA ARG A 92 12.37 -0.77 -22.95
C ARG A 92 12.35 -1.60 -24.23
N SER A 93 13.45 -2.29 -24.52
CA SER A 93 13.50 -3.33 -25.55
C SER A 93 12.35 -4.30 -25.33
N SER A 94 11.67 -4.66 -26.42
CA SER A 94 10.46 -5.48 -26.57
C SER A 94 10.10 -6.41 -25.40
N PRO A 95 8.80 -6.66 -25.17
CA PRO A 95 8.35 -7.52 -24.09
C PRO A 95 9.04 -8.89 -24.22
N ARG A 96 9.71 -9.36 -23.15
CA ARG A 96 10.19 -10.73 -23.06
C ARG A 96 9.02 -11.64 -23.42
N LYS A 97 9.17 -12.48 -24.47
CA LYS A 97 8.23 -13.57 -24.74
C LYS A 97 8.04 -14.32 -23.44
N ARG A 98 6.80 -14.35 -22.93
CA ARG A 98 6.47 -15.15 -21.76
C ARG A 98 6.84 -16.59 -22.07
N ALA A 99 7.60 -17.22 -21.18
CA ALA A 99 7.79 -18.66 -21.22
C ALA A 99 6.40 -19.34 -21.23
N PRO A 100 6.22 -20.44 -21.97
CA PRO A 100 4.97 -21.18 -21.95
C PRO A 100 4.64 -21.53 -20.48
N PRO A 101 3.36 -21.47 -20.08
CA PRO A 101 2.98 -21.77 -18.71
C PRO A 101 3.41 -23.20 -18.36
N THR A 102 4.15 -23.37 -17.30
CA THR A 102 4.43 -24.67 -16.69
C THR A 102 3.08 -25.32 -16.37
N PRO A 103 2.85 -26.61 -16.73
CA PRO A 103 1.60 -27.27 -16.40
C PRO A 103 1.41 -27.22 -14.89
N ARG A 104 0.34 -26.57 -14.45
CA ARG A 104 -0.06 -26.57 -13.05
C ARG A 104 -0.65 -27.92 -12.73
N PHE A 105 -0.04 -28.64 -11.82
CA PHE A 105 -0.70 -29.76 -11.16
C PHE A 105 -1.93 -29.19 -10.46
N THR A 106 -3.11 -29.52 -10.97
CA THR A 106 -4.38 -29.16 -10.34
C THR A 106 -4.61 -30.15 -9.18
N ALA A 107 -5.13 -29.64 -8.06
CA ALA A 107 -5.46 -30.44 -6.87
C ALA A 107 -6.33 -31.70 -7.16
N THR A 108 -6.94 -31.75 -8.33
CA THR A 108 -7.74 -32.88 -8.83
C THR A 108 -6.91 -34.13 -9.13
N SER A 109 -5.59 -34.02 -9.37
CA SER A 109 -4.72 -35.21 -9.60
C SER A 109 -4.32 -35.89 -8.28
N VAL A 110 -4.28 -35.14 -7.18
CA VAL A 110 -4.01 -35.68 -5.84
C VAL A 110 -5.25 -36.37 -5.29
N ALA A 111 -6.45 -35.84 -5.57
CA ALA A 111 -7.71 -36.47 -5.16
C ALA A 111 -8.00 -37.79 -5.90
N LYS A 112 -7.56 -37.93 -7.16
CA LYS A 112 -7.75 -39.20 -7.91
C LYS A 112 -6.84 -40.30 -7.41
N ASN A 113 -5.63 -39.98 -6.94
CA ASN A 113 -4.75 -41.01 -6.37
C ASN A 113 -5.19 -41.46 -4.96
N LEU A 114 -5.82 -40.55 -4.19
CA LEU A 114 -6.39 -40.91 -2.88
C LEU A 114 -7.70 -41.70 -2.99
N THR A 115 -8.47 -41.52 -4.08
CA THR A 115 -9.70 -42.30 -4.32
C THR A 115 -9.41 -43.67 -4.93
N SER A 116 -8.28 -43.89 -5.62
CA SER A 116 -7.89 -45.22 -6.10
C SER A 116 -7.41 -46.14 -4.95
N GLU A 117 -6.69 -45.57 -3.98
CA GLU A 117 -6.30 -46.33 -2.77
C GLU A 117 -7.46 -46.64 -1.83
N ALA A 118 -8.49 -45.75 -1.80
CA ALA A 118 -9.72 -45.99 -1.03
C ALA A 118 -10.67 -47.01 -1.70
N SER A 119 -10.62 -47.20 -3.02
CA SER A 119 -11.43 -48.21 -3.73
C SER A 119 -10.87 -49.60 -3.56
N GLU A 120 -9.55 -49.78 -3.50
CA GLU A 120 -8.92 -51.08 -3.22
C GLU A 120 -9.19 -51.55 -1.77
N ALA A 121 -9.32 -50.59 -0.81
CA ALA A 121 -9.67 -50.96 0.57
C ALA A 121 -11.14 -51.35 0.76
N THR A 122 -12.04 -50.89 -0.11
CA THR A 122 -13.47 -51.26 -0.09
C THR A 122 -13.74 -52.59 -0.79
N ASP A 123 -12.97 -52.96 -1.81
CA ASP A 123 -13.11 -54.25 -2.49
C ASP A 123 -12.64 -55.43 -1.60
N LEU A 124 -11.59 -55.25 -0.80
CA LEU A 124 -11.15 -56.22 0.20
C LEU A 124 -12.15 -56.46 1.35
N ALA A 125 -13.01 -55.43 1.65
CA ALA A 125 -14.07 -55.55 2.65
C ALA A 125 -15.36 -56.21 2.10
N ALA A 126 -15.57 -56.17 0.79
CA ALA A 126 -16.70 -56.82 0.13
C ALA A 126 -16.49 -58.35 -0.03
N GLU A 127 -15.27 -58.79 -0.38
CA GLU A 127 -14.92 -60.23 -0.46
C GLU A 127 -15.02 -60.93 0.90
N SER A 128 -14.78 -60.24 2.00
CA SER A 128 -14.91 -60.81 3.35
C SER A 128 -16.37 -61.01 3.80
N ARG A 129 -17.35 -60.47 3.11
CA ARG A 129 -18.78 -60.63 3.41
C ARG A 129 -19.47 -61.73 2.60
N GLU A 130 -18.97 -62.12 1.43
CA GLU A 130 -19.53 -63.20 0.62
C GLU A 130 -19.17 -64.59 1.15
N ILE A 131 -18.06 -64.74 1.90
CA ILE A 131 -17.67 -66.01 2.49
C ILE A 131 -18.51 -66.41 3.71
N ALA A 132 -19.25 -65.46 4.33
CA ALA A 132 -20.05 -65.71 5.53
C ALA A 132 -21.50 -66.17 5.26
N THR A 133 -21.98 -66.17 4.01
CA THR A 133 -23.38 -66.50 3.65
C THR A 133 -23.54 -67.79 2.89
N SER A 134 -22.46 -68.55 2.62
CA SER A 134 -22.51 -69.77 1.83
C SER A 134 -22.49 -71.09 2.66
N THR A 135 -22.63 -71.07 3.99
CA THR A 135 -22.53 -72.21 4.86
C THR A 135 -23.83 -72.74 5.48
N ASN A 136 -25.00 -72.29 4.96
CA ASN A 136 -26.27 -72.79 5.48
C ASN A 136 -27.24 -73.22 4.38
N MET A 137 -26.90 -74.28 3.62
CA MET A 137 -27.88 -75.07 2.90
C MET A 137 -27.22 -76.38 2.39
N ALA A 138 -27.11 -77.37 3.20
CA ALA A 138 -27.06 -78.81 2.79
C ALA A 138 -27.22 -79.68 4.04
N ALA A 139 -28.44 -79.83 4.48
CA ALA A 139 -28.84 -81.05 5.26
C ALA A 139 -30.06 -81.60 4.58
N ASP A 140 -29.92 -82.76 4.13
CA ASP A 140 -30.84 -83.86 3.86
C ASP A 140 -30.61 -84.52 2.53
N LEU A 141 -29.88 -85.66 2.59
CA LEU A 141 -30.20 -86.90 1.86
C LEU A 141 -29.27 -88.02 2.39
N ALA A 142 -29.87 -88.88 3.21
CA ALA A 142 -29.21 -90.07 3.73
C ALA A 142 -29.23 -91.22 2.72
N PHE A 143 -28.09 -91.86 2.52
CA PHE A 143 -27.99 -93.31 2.16
C PHE A 143 -26.77 -93.93 2.85
N PRO A 144 -26.83 -95.17 3.34
CA PRO A 144 -25.81 -95.72 4.21
C PRO A 144 -24.70 -96.40 3.41
N GLU A 145 -23.46 -96.01 3.56
CA GLU A 145 -22.31 -96.72 3.14
C GLU A 145 -21.36 -97.03 4.28
N THR A 146 -20.80 -98.20 4.22
CA THR A 146 -20.06 -99.05 5.15
C THR A 146 -18.99 -98.29 5.99
N ALA A 147 -18.86 -98.69 7.27
CA ALA A 147 -18.05 -98.13 8.31
C ALA A 147 -16.53 -98.03 8.10
N GLU A 148 -15.97 -98.61 7.07
CA GLU A 148 -14.52 -98.62 6.78
C GLU A 148 -14.08 -97.43 5.86
N MET A 149 -15.00 -96.94 5.01
CA MET A 149 -14.70 -95.79 4.16
C MET A 149 -14.89 -94.44 4.89
N GLN A 150 -15.67 -94.39 5.96
CA GLN A 150 -15.90 -93.13 6.76
C GLN A 150 -14.69 -92.76 7.64
N ASN A 151 -13.85 -93.72 8.06
CA ASN A 151 -12.67 -93.40 8.87
C ASN A 151 -11.53 -92.77 8.06
N THR A 152 -11.33 -93.13 6.80
CA THR A 152 -10.28 -92.55 5.94
C THR A 152 -10.67 -91.21 5.41
N THR A 153 -11.93 -90.95 5.08
CA THR A 153 -12.44 -89.59 4.70
C THR A 153 -12.43 -88.61 5.86
N HIS A 154 -12.79 -89.09 7.07
CA HIS A 154 -12.78 -88.25 8.27
C HIS A 154 -11.34 -87.86 8.70
N PHE A 155 -10.36 -88.71 8.52
CA PHE A 155 -8.94 -88.41 8.76
C PHE A 155 -8.37 -87.44 7.72
N ALA A 156 -8.74 -87.57 6.44
CA ALA A 156 -8.33 -86.67 5.37
C ALA A 156 -8.96 -85.27 5.55
N GLU A 157 -10.26 -85.18 5.81
CA GLU A 157 -10.95 -83.94 6.08
C GLU A 157 -10.43 -83.27 7.34
N LYS A 158 -10.08 -83.99 8.41
CA LYS A 158 -9.48 -83.43 9.62
C LYS A 158 -8.09 -82.86 9.35
N SER A 159 -7.25 -83.56 8.59
CA SER A 159 -5.91 -83.15 8.16
C SER A 159 -5.97 -81.88 7.28
N GLU A 160 -6.97 -81.78 6.38
CA GLU A 160 -7.16 -80.59 5.53
C GLU A 160 -7.66 -79.41 6.33
N LYS A 161 -8.55 -79.62 7.30
CA LYS A 161 -8.99 -78.53 8.24
C LYS A 161 -7.84 -78.04 9.13
N ASP A 162 -7.00 -78.96 9.64
CA ASP A 162 -5.85 -78.65 10.46
C ASP A 162 -4.80 -77.83 9.66
N LEU A 163 -4.58 -78.12 8.39
CA LEU A 163 -3.74 -77.35 7.47
C LEU A 163 -4.33 -75.95 7.19
N LEU A 164 -5.64 -75.87 7.00
CA LEU A 164 -6.33 -74.63 6.76
C LEU A 164 -6.32 -73.67 8.02
N ILE A 165 -6.40 -74.32 9.20
CA ILE A 165 -6.28 -73.56 10.49
C ILE A 165 -4.85 -73.03 10.64
N ALA A 166 -3.83 -73.87 10.39
CA ALA A 166 -2.43 -73.45 10.46
C ALA A 166 -2.11 -72.26 9.50
N ASP A 167 -2.59 -72.33 8.23
CA ASP A 167 -2.42 -71.22 7.27
C ASP A 167 -3.12 -69.97 7.71
N ARG A 168 -4.31 -70.04 8.36
CA ARG A 168 -5.02 -68.88 8.92
C ARG A 168 -4.30 -68.31 10.14
N GLU A 169 -3.74 -69.15 11.01
CA GLU A 169 -2.96 -68.73 12.18
C GLU A 169 -1.69 -68.02 11.74
N ASP A 170 -1.00 -68.51 10.71
CA ASP A 170 0.18 -67.84 10.13
C ASP A 170 -0.19 -66.47 9.51
N LYS A 171 -1.29 -66.42 8.76
CA LYS A 171 -1.81 -65.13 8.21
C LYS A 171 -2.23 -64.16 9.30
N LEU A 172 -2.86 -64.66 10.35
CA LEU A 172 -3.25 -63.83 11.51
C LEU A 172 -2.01 -63.29 12.25
N SER A 173 -1.03 -64.15 12.46
CA SER A 173 0.25 -63.77 13.09
C SER A 173 0.97 -62.71 12.26
N ALA A 174 1.05 -62.86 10.94
CA ALA A 174 1.62 -61.90 10.02
C ALA A 174 0.86 -60.56 10.03
N ALA A 175 -0.49 -60.61 10.09
CA ALA A 175 -1.35 -59.43 10.17
C ALA A 175 -1.20 -58.71 11.51
N LEU A 176 -1.07 -59.43 12.63
CA LEU A 176 -0.81 -58.85 13.93
C LEU A 176 0.54 -58.15 13.99
N ALA A 177 1.61 -58.78 13.51
CA ALA A 177 2.93 -58.19 13.39
C ALA A 177 2.92 -56.92 12.52
N LYS A 178 2.19 -56.93 11.41
CA LYS A 178 2.01 -55.78 10.55
C LYS A 178 1.23 -54.65 11.25
N ASN A 179 0.24 -55.02 12.06
CA ASN A 179 -0.53 -54.02 12.84
C ASN A 179 0.33 -53.37 13.92
N GLU A 180 1.17 -54.11 14.61
CA GLU A 180 2.14 -53.55 15.56
C GLU A 180 3.11 -52.58 14.90
N GLU A 181 3.67 -52.97 13.73
CA GLU A 181 4.55 -52.08 12.94
C GLU A 181 3.84 -50.78 12.52
N LEU A 182 2.57 -50.88 12.08
CA LEU A 182 1.75 -49.74 11.71
C LEU A 182 1.42 -48.87 12.94
N GLN A 183 1.13 -49.46 14.08
CA GLN A 183 0.88 -48.71 15.32
C GLN A 183 2.13 -47.93 15.77
N GLU A 184 3.30 -48.56 15.67
CA GLU A 184 4.57 -47.89 15.96
C GLU A 184 4.83 -46.74 15.00
N LEU A 185 4.56 -46.92 13.70
CA LEU A 185 4.67 -45.86 12.68
C LEU A 185 3.70 -44.71 12.95
N VAL A 186 2.44 -44.99 13.31
CA VAL A 186 1.44 -44.01 13.68
C VAL A 186 1.89 -43.20 14.91
N SER A 187 2.46 -43.88 15.93
CA SER A 187 3.01 -43.19 17.09
C SER A 187 4.14 -42.23 16.71
N LYS A 188 5.11 -42.68 15.92
CA LYS A 188 6.22 -41.84 15.42
C LYS A 188 5.74 -40.64 14.58
N LEU A 189 4.72 -40.89 13.75
CA LEU A 189 4.14 -39.80 12.94
C LEU A 189 3.39 -38.76 13.81
N LYS A 190 2.67 -39.23 14.84
CA LYS A 190 2.00 -38.31 15.80
C LYS A 190 3.02 -37.42 16.54
N GLU A 191 4.10 -38.00 17.06
CA GLU A 191 5.18 -37.25 17.70
C GLU A 191 5.78 -36.20 16.75
N LYS A 192 6.00 -36.59 15.48
CA LYS A 192 6.53 -35.68 14.48
C LYS A 192 5.56 -34.55 14.12
N VAL A 193 4.26 -34.82 14.08
CA VAL A 193 3.23 -33.81 13.88
C VAL A 193 3.24 -32.82 15.03
N THR A 194 3.25 -33.29 16.28
CA THR A 194 3.31 -32.43 17.48
C THR A 194 4.56 -31.54 17.48
N ASP A 195 5.75 -32.10 17.18
CA ASP A 195 7.00 -31.33 17.08
C ASP A 195 6.93 -30.25 15.97
N LEU A 196 6.31 -30.59 14.82
CA LEU A 196 6.13 -29.64 13.73
C LEU A 196 5.10 -28.56 14.06
N GLU A 197 4.03 -28.88 14.77
CA GLU A 197 3.02 -27.93 15.26
C GLU A 197 3.64 -26.94 16.24
N GLU A 198 4.42 -27.40 17.22
CA GLU A 198 5.15 -26.53 18.14
C GLU A 198 6.15 -25.61 17.41
N LYS A 199 6.87 -26.13 16.43
CA LYS A 199 7.79 -25.33 15.64
C LYS A 199 7.06 -24.31 14.79
N TYR A 200 5.90 -24.67 14.24
CA TYR A 200 5.06 -23.77 13.47
C TYR A 200 4.52 -22.63 14.35
N GLU A 201 4.00 -22.94 15.54
CA GLU A 201 3.54 -21.92 16.49
C GLU A 201 4.65 -20.94 16.88
N LYS A 202 5.85 -21.46 17.21
CA LYS A 202 7.02 -20.62 17.52
C LYS A 202 7.47 -19.73 16.35
N LEU A 203 7.29 -20.19 15.11
CA LEU A 203 7.56 -19.39 13.91
C LEU A 203 6.47 -18.35 13.68
N GLU A 204 5.19 -18.73 13.86
CA GLU A 204 4.05 -17.83 13.71
C GLU A 204 4.13 -16.64 14.70
N GLU A 205 4.53 -16.88 15.95
CA GLU A 205 4.75 -15.83 16.96
C GLU A 205 5.82 -14.81 16.55
N ARG A 206 6.79 -15.20 15.72
CA ARG A 206 7.89 -14.33 15.25
C ARG A 206 7.54 -13.58 13.97
N LEU A 207 6.48 -13.96 13.27
CA LEU A 207 6.10 -13.29 12.04
C LEU A 207 5.57 -11.88 12.32
N PHE A 208 5.98 -10.94 11.46
CA PHE A 208 5.36 -9.62 11.45
C PHE A 208 3.93 -9.75 10.94
N SER A 209 2.97 -9.70 11.84
CA SER A 209 1.56 -9.83 11.54
C SER A 209 0.72 -8.93 12.45
N PHE A 210 -0.46 -8.55 11.99
CA PHE A 210 -1.39 -7.79 12.83
C PHE A 210 -1.71 -8.54 14.13
N LYS A 211 -1.94 -9.87 14.06
CA LYS A 211 -2.23 -10.73 15.22
C LYS A 211 -1.17 -10.58 16.33
N ASN A 212 0.11 -10.61 15.97
CA ASN A 212 1.22 -10.55 16.92
C ASN A 212 1.43 -9.13 17.46
N ILE A 213 1.29 -8.11 16.61
CA ILE A 213 1.39 -6.71 17.01
C ILE A 213 0.21 -6.31 17.91
N ALA A 214 -1.00 -6.77 17.62
CA ALA A 214 -2.21 -6.49 18.39
C ALA A 214 -2.19 -7.02 19.83
N SER A 215 -1.27 -7.93 20.16
CA SER A 215 -1.12 -8.48 21.52
C SER A 215 -0.55 -7.46 22.52
N GLN A 216 0.05 -6.36 22.06
CA GLN A 216 0.72 -5.36 22.89
C GLN A 216 0.39 -3.94 22.40
N ASP A 217 -0.26 -3.14 23.24
CA ASP A 217 -0.61 -1.74 22.93
C ASP A 217 0.61 -0.87 22.60
N SER A 218 1.77 -1.14 23.21
CA SER A 218 3.01 -0.43 22.88
C SER A 218 3.45 -0.66 21.42
N LEU A 219 3.27 -1.86 20.88
CA LEU A 219 3.56 -2.17 19.48
C LEU A 219 2.49 -1.57 18.56
N VAL A 220 1.22 -1.59 18.96
CA VAL A 220 0.15 -0.90 18.24
C VAL A 220 0.48 0.59 18.13
N ALA A 221 0.84 1.25 19.24
CA ALA A 221 1.20 2.66 19.25
C ALA A 221 2.43 2.94 18.37
N PHE A 222 3.44 2.10 18.44
CA PHE A 222 4.64 2.23 17.63
C PHE A 222 4.34 2.14 16.13
N TYR A 223 3.68 1.06 15.69
CA TYR A 223 3.48 0.80 14.26
C TYR A 223 2.34 1.59 13.62
N THR A 224 1.33 2.01 14.38
CA THR A 224 0.13 2.62 13.83
C THR A 224 -0.10 4.08 14.27
N GLY A 225 0.47 4.47 15.41
CA GLY A 225 0.22 5.77 16.05
C GLY A 225 -1.03 5.81 16.93
N PHE A 226 -1.82 4.73 17.01
CA PHE A 226 -2.96 4.65 17.94
C PHE A 226 -2.47 4.35 19.36
N PRO A 227 -3.11 4.90 20.40
CA PRO A 227 -2.66 4.67 21.79
C PRO A 227 -2.80 3.20 22.23
N ASN A 228 -3.78 2.49 21.70
CA ASN A 228 -4.07 1.09 22.02
C ASN A 228 -4.88 0.41 20.91
N LEU A 229 -4.98 -0.92 20.99
CA LEU A 229 -5.73 -1.73 20.04
C LEU A 229 -7.21 -1.37 20.00
N GLN A 230 -7.81 -1.09 21.17
CA GLN A 230 -9.25 -0.77 21.27
C GLN A 230 -9.62 0.44 20.41
N THR A 231 -8.84 1.53 20.49
CA THR A 231 -9.07 2.75 19.71
C THR A 231 -8.88 2.48 18.21
N MET A 232 -7.85 1.73 17.84
CA MET A 232 -7.62 1.34 16.45
C MET A 232 -8.78 0.51 15.88
N MET A 233 -9.27 -0.47 16.64
CA MET A 233 -10.39 -1.33 16.22
C MET A 233 -11.72 -0.60 16.22
N ALA A 234 -11.93 0.37 17.12
CA ALA A 234 -13.12 1.23 17.10
C ALA A 234 -13.20 2.01 15.77
N LEU A 235 -12.07 2.56 15.31
CA LEU A 235 -12.03 3.18 13.99
C LEU A 235 -12.28 2.18 12.88
N TYR A 236 -11.64 1.00 12.90
CA TYR A 236 -11.83 -0.03 11.89
C TYR A 236 -13.31 -0.43 11.74
N HIS A 237 -14.01 -0.62 12.86
CA HIS A 237 -15.45 -0.92 12.86
C HIS A 237 -16.30 0.25 12.36
N TYR A 238 -15.96 1.49 12.74
CA TYR A 238 -16.63 2.69 12.20
C TYR A 238 -16.48 2.80 10.66
N LEU A 239 -15.31 2.47 10.13
CA LEU A 239 -15.06 2.50 8.70
C LEU A 239 -15.91 1.49 7.92
N ASP A 240 -16.23 0.36 8.55
CA ASP A 240 -16.98 -0.73 7.94
C ASP A 240 -16.49 -1.12 6.54
N PRO A 241 -15.28 -1.68 6.44
CA PRO A 241 -14.76 -2.10 5.15
C PRO A 241 -15.48 -3.32 4.55
N GLY A 242 -16.33 -3.99 5.32
CA GLY A 242 -16.94 -5.29 5.03
C GLY A 242 -15.99 -6.46 5.32
N ASP A 243 -16.55 -7.66 5.51
CA ASP A 243 -15.80 -8.87 5.90
C ASP A 243 -14.73 -9.26 4.88
N ARG A 244 -15.00 -9.03 3.61
CA ARG A 244 -14.10 -9.30 2.48
C ARG A 244 -13.58 -8.03 1.81
N GLY A 245 -13.80 -6.86 2.42
CA GLY A 245 -13.43 -5.57 1.87
C GLY A 245 -14.31 -5.13 0.69
N GLU A 246 -15.57 -5.57 0.66
CA GLU A 246 -16.54 -5.23 -0.38
C GLU A 246 -16.87 -3.73 -0.42
N ASN A 247 -16.79 -3.05 0.71
CA ASN A 247 -17.05 -1.62 0.82
C ASN A 247 -15.83 -0.76 0.41
N ILE A 248 -14.66 -1.39 0.17
CA ILE A 248 -13.46 -0.71 -0.30
C ILE A 248 -13.39 -0.81 -1.82
N SER A 249 -13.66 0.29 -2.51
CA SER A 249 -13.49 0.37 -3.95
C SER A 249 -12.01 0.48 -4.31
N TYR A 250 -11.50 -0.49 -5.08
CA TYR A 250 -10.19 -0.31 -5.73
C TYR A 250 -10.34 0.71 -6.86
N TRP A 251 -9.42 1.65 -6.96
CA TRP A 251 -9.33 2.57 -8.08
C TRP A 251 -9.16 1.77 -9.38
N LEU A 252 -10.24 1.62 -10.11
CA LEU A 252 -10.21 1.13 -11.48
C LEU A 252 -10.04 2.34 -12.39
N SER A 253 -8.91 2.39 -13.10
CA SER A 253 -8.53 3.45 -14.00
C SER A 253 -9.70 3.87 -14.93
N GLY A 254 -10.28 5.05 -14.71
CA GLY A 254 -10.81 5.96 -15.72
C GLY A 254 -11.96 5.54 -16.62
N LYS A 255 -12.81 4.55 -16.30
CA LYS A 255 -13.91 4.12 -17.18
C LYS A 255 -15.28 3.95 -16.53
N ASP A 256 -15.55 4.56 -15.41
CA ASP A 256 -16.88 4.51 -14.78
C ASP A 256 -17.43 5.92 -14.50
N VAL A 257 -17.80 6.65 -15.56
CA VAL A 257 -18.53 7.94 -15.46
C VAL A 257 -20.05 7.75 -15.57
N ASP A 258 -20.51 6.58 -15.94
CA ASP A 258 -21.94 6.29 -16.04
C ASP A 258 -22.42 5.47 -14.84
N GLY A 259 -23.15 6.09 -13.93
CA GLY A 259 -23.70 5.58 -12.66
C GLY A 259 -24.57 4.31 -12.71
N THR A 260 -24.25 3.36 -13.56
CA THR A 260 -24.86 2.03 -13.58
C THR A 260 -24.05 1.07 -12.71
N ALA A 261 -24.70 0.57 -11.67
CA ALA A 261 -24.16 -0.50 -10.82
C ALA A 261 -23.74 -1.69 -11.69
N ARG A 262 -22.42 -1.82 -11.93
CA ARG A 262 -21.90 -3.01 -12.60
C ARG A 262 -21.93 -4.20 -11.67
N PRO A 263 -22.32 -5.40 -12.16
CA PRO A 263 -22.15 -6.60 -11.38
C PRO A 263 -20.67 -6.72 -10.99
N VAL A 264 -20.44 -6.93 -9.70
CA VAL A 264 -19.09 -7.14 -9.13
C VAL A 264 -18.44 -8.26 -9.94
N LYS A 265 -17.54 -7.92 -10.86
CA LYS A 265 -16.71 -8.93 -11.52
C LYS A 265 -15.95 -9.63 -10.40
N GLN A 266 -16.21 -10.92 -10.23
CA GLN A 266 -15.42 -11.77 -9.34
C GLN A 266 -13.97 -11.75 -9.84
N GLY A 267 -13.20 -10.77 -9.33
CA GLY A 267 -11.76 -10.70 -9.50
C GLY A 267 -11.08 -11.78 -8.64
N ARG A 268 -9.78 -11.91 -8.80
CA ARG A 268 -8.97 -12.76 -7.92
C ARG A 268 -9.24 -12.35 -6.46
N PRO A 269 -9.48 -13.29 -5.53
CA PRO A 269 -9.73 -12.99 -4.12
C PRO A 269 -8.57 -12.17 -3.53
N ARG A 270 -8.87 -11.35 -2.53
CA ARG A 270 -7.86 -10.58 -1.79
C ARG A 270 -6.84 -11.53 -1.17
N THR A 271 -5.59 -11.15 -1.19
CA THR A 271 -4.50 -11.94 -0.59
C THR A 271 -4.44 -11.72 0.92
N LEU A 272 -4.75 -10.51 1.37
CA LEU A 272 -4.77 -10.13 2.79
C LEU A 272 -6.22 -9.93 3.25
N LYS A 273 -6.46 -10.13 4.54
CA LYS A 273 -7.73 -9.74 5.17
C LYS A 273 -7.82 -8.21 5.23
N PRO A 274 -9.03 -7.62 5.22
CA PRO A 274 -9.17 -6.16 5.30
C PRO A 274 -8.47 -5.52 6.51
N VAL A 275 -8.46 -6.19 7.66
CA VAL A 275 -7.74 -5.69 8.85
C VAL A 275 -6.22 -5.67 8.66
N ASP A 276 -5.65 -6.65 7.96
CA ASP A 276 -4.21 -6.67 7.65
C ASP A 276 -3.85 -5.60 6.61
N GLU A 277 -4.74 -5.34 5.64
CA GLU A 277 -4.57 -4.23 4.67
C GLU A 277 -4.64 -2.87 5.36
N PHE A 278 -5.55 -2.70 6.33
CA PHE A 278 -5.65 -1.50 7.17
C PHE A 278 -4.37 -1.31 7.98
N PHE A 279 -3.91 -2.36 8.67
CA PHE A 279 -2.67 -2.35 9.43
C PHE A 279 -1.46 -2.02 8.56
N LEU A 280 -1.33 -2.64 7.38
CA LEU A 280 -0.29 -2.32 6.40
C LEU A 280 -0.30 -0.82 6.05
N THR A 281 -1.49 -0.26 5.82
CA THR A 281 -1.65 1.15 5.47
C THR A 281 -1.20 2.07 6.61
N LEU A 282 -1.59 1.76 7.84
CA LEU A 282 -1.16 2.50 9.04
C LEU A 282 0.35 2.41 9.25
N CYS A 283 0.95 1.21 9.11
CA CYS A 283 2.40 1.02 9.17
C CYS A 283 3.13 1.89 8.14
N ARG A 284 2.61 1.98 6.90
CA ARG A 284 3.21 2.83 5.88
C ARG A 284 3.16 4.30 6.27
N LEU A 285 2.01 4.77 6.74
CA LEU A 285 1.86 6.16 7.18
C LEU A 285 2.76 6.46 8.38
N ARG A 286 2.66 5.64 9.43
CA ARG A 286 3.34 5.89 10.71
C ARG A 286 4.85 5.70 10.63
N GLN A 287 5.32 4.62 10.03
CA GLN A 287 6.73 4.26 9.95
C GLN A 287 7.42 4.70 8.66
N GLY A 288 6.68 5.20 7.68
CA GLY A 288 7.25 5.59 6.39
C GLY A 288 7.83 4.42 5.58
N PHE A 289 7.48 3.17 5.89
CA PHE A 289 8.06 2.00 5.24
C PHE A 289 7.93 2.06 3.72
N ALA A 290 9.03 1.75 3.03
CA ALA A 290 9.01 1.60 1.58
C ALA A 290 8.06 0.46 1.14
N GLU A 291 7.40 0.61 -0.01
CA GLU A 291 6.46 -0.41 -0.52
C GLU A 291 7.11 -1.80 -0.69
N LEU A 292 8.38 -1.84 -1.10
CA LEU A 292 9.13 -3.08 -1.23
C LEU A 292 9.35 -3.74 0.14
N HIS A 293 9.62 -2.95 1.18
CA HIS A 293 9.78 -3.46 2.54
C HIS A 293 8.47 -4.08 3.05
N LEU A 294 7.34 -3.37 2.88
CA LEU A 294 6.02 -3.90 3.22
C LEU A 294 5.66 -5.16 2.41
N ALA A 295 6.05 -5.21 1.13
CA ALA A 295 5.84 -6.39 0.31
C ALA A 295 6.51 -7.63 0.90
N HIS A 296 7.72 -7.48 1.45
CA HIS A 296 8.43 -8.57 2.15
C HIS A 296 7.78 -8.91 3.50
N LEU A 297 7.42 -7.91 4.32
CA LEU A 297 6.80 -8.13 5.62
C LEU A 297 5.45 -8.86 5.54
N PHE A 298 4.63 -8.50 4.54
CA PHE A 298 3.28 -9.07 4.36
C PHE A 298 3.23 -10.20 3.31
N ASN A 299 4.36 -10.62 2.78
CA ASN A 299 4.49 -11.68 1.77
C ASN A 299 3.56 -11.47 0.55
N VAL A 300 3.55 -10.25 0.02
CA VAL A 300 2.79 -9.84 -1.17
C VAL A 300 3.71 -9.16 -2.18
N SER A 301 3.23 -8.93 -3.41
CA SER A 301 4.02 -8.18 -4.39
C SER A 301 3.98 -6.67 -4.13
N GLN A 302 5.06 -5.94 -4.45
CA GLN A 302 5.09 -4.47 -4.33
C GLN A 302 3.92 -3.78 -5.06
N PRO A 303 3.51 -4.16 -6.29
CA PRO A 303 2.33 -3.59 -6.92
C PRO A 303 1.02 -3.87 -6.16
N THR A 304 0.97 -4.95 -5.37
CA THR A 304 -0.18 -5.23 -4.49
C THR A 304 -0.20 -4.25 -3.31
N VAL A 305 0.95 -4.01 -2.67
CA VAL A 305 1.08 -3.00 -1.60
C VAL A 305 0.64 -1.62 -2.08
N SER A 306 1.13 -1.19 -3.25
CA SER A 306 0.75 0.11 -3.82
C SER A 306 -0.76 0.24 -4.04
N ARG A 307 -1.41 -0.81 -4.58
CA ARG A 307 -2.87 -0.83 -4.79
C ARG A 307 -3.64 -0.81 -3.48
N ILE A 308 -3.24 -1.62 -2.50
CA ILE A 308 -3.84 -1.64 -1.17
C ILE A 308 -3.75 -0.24 -0.56
N PHE A 309 -2.55 0.32 -0.51
CA PHE A 309 -2.29 1.63 0.09
C PHE A 309 -3.14 2.73 -0.55
N ILE A 310 -3.13 2.86 -1.88
CA ILE A 310 -3.93 3.87 -2.59
C ILE A 310 -5.42 3.70 -2.32
N SER A 311 -5.92 2.46 -2.33
CA SER A 311 -7.33 2.18 -2.09
C SER A 311 -7.75 2.54 -0.66
N TRP A 312 -6.96 2.14 0.33
CA TRP A 312 -7.23 2.42 1.73
C TRP A 312 -7.09 3.91 2.06
N ILE A 313 -6.10 4.62 1.49
CA ILE A 313 -5.95 6.07 1.69
C ILE A 313 -7.17 6.82 1.16
N ASN A 314 -7.66 6.48 -0.03
CA ASN A 314 -8.87 7.10 -0.57
C ASN A 314 -10.11 6.73 0.26
N PHE A 315 -10.25 5.46 0.64
CA PHE A 315 -11.35 5.01 1.49
C PHE A 315 -11.38 5.75 2.83
N LEU A 316 -10.24 5.83 3.53
CA LEU A 316 -10.08 6.60 4.76
C LEU A 316 -10.41 8.08 4.55
N TYR A 317 -9.89 8.69 3.50
CA TYR A 317 -10.12 10.10 3.20
C TYR A 317 -11.61 10.42 3.05
N PHE A 318 -12.35 9.62 2.27
CA PHE A 318 -13.78 9.82 2.10
C PHE A 318 -14.60 9.52 3.36
N LYS A 319 -14.27 8.45 4.09
CA LYS A 319 -15.00 8.10 5.32
C LYS A 319 -14.75 9.13 6.44
N LEU A 320 -13.50 9.51 6.68
CA LEU A 320 -13.13 10.48 7.71
C LEU A 320 -13.55 11.90 7.33
N GLY A 321 -13.50 12.25 6.04
CA GLY A 321 -13.92 13.58 5.55
C GLY A 321 -15.41 13.88 5.76
N ASN A 322 -16.24 12.86 6.02
CA ASN A 322 -17.64 13.03 6.38
C ASN A 322 -17.85 13.36 7.88
N ILE A 323 -16.81 13.24 8.70
CA ILE A 323 -16.88 13.58 10.12
C ILE A 323 -16.77 15.11 10.27
N ASN A 324 -17.80 15.73 10.88
CA ASN A 324 -17.71 17.13 11.24
C ASN A 324 -16.75 17.32 12.42
N ILE A 325 -15.58 17.90 12.15
CA ILE A 325 -14.56 18.18 13.16
C ILE A 325 -14.64 19.61 13.73
N TRP A 326 -15.54 20.46 13.21
CA TRP A 326 -15.77 21.80 13.77
C TRP A 326 -16.73 21.70 14.94
N PRO A 327 -16.26 21.85 16.20
CA PRO A 327 -17.10 21.69 17.38
C PRO A 327 -18.07 22.86 17.54
N SER A 328 -19.14 22.69 18.29
CA SER A 328 -20.02 23.80 18.68
C SER A 328 -19.29 24.79 19.62
N ARG A 329 -19.76 26.03 19.74
CA ARG A 329 -19.15 27.01 20.64
C ARG A 329 -19.23 26.55 22.10
N GLU A 330 -20.34 25.93 22.47
CA GLU A 330 -20.59 25.38 23.80
C GLU A 330 -19.56 24.31 24.15
N LEU A 331 -19.30 23.37 23.25
CA LEU A 331 -18.30 22.31 23.44
C LEU A 331 -16.88 22.88 23.58
N VAL A 332 -16.55 23.93 22.80
CA VAL A 332 -15.26 24.62 22.97
C VAL A 332 -15.13 25.24 24.34
N ASN A 333 -16.20 25.91 24.83
CA ASN A 333 -16.21 26.54 26.15
C ASN A 333 -16.09 25.52 27.30
N GLU A 334 -16.82 24.40 27.21
CA GLU A 334 -16.77 23.32 28.19
C GLU A 334 -15.39 22.69 28.30
N THR A 335 -14.75 22.46 27.17
CA THR A 335 -13.46 21.77 27.09
C THR A 335 -12.25 22.69 27.11
N MET A 336 -12.47 24.00 27.20
CA MET A 336 -11.41 25.02 27.15
C MET A 336 -10.49 24.92 28.38
N PRO A 337 -9.16 24.84 28.19
CA PRO A 337 -8.20 24.88 29.29
C PRO A 337 -8.26 26.20 30.08
N GLU A 338 -7.93 26.13 31.37
CA GLU A 338 -8.02 27.31 32.28
C GLU A 338 -7.16 28.48 31.81
N ASP A 339 -5.97 28.23 31.24
CA ASP A 339 -5.09 29.28 30.72
C ASP A 339 -5.77 30.09 29.59
N PHE A 340 -6.58 29.45 28.75
CA PHE A 340 -7.38 30.12 27.73
C PHE A 340 -8.57 30.85 28.32
N LYS A 341 -9.27 30.20 29.28
CA LYS A 341 -10.44 30.85 29.94
C LYS A 341 -10.05 32.14 30.64
N ALA A 342 -8.88 32.16 31.28
CA ALA A 342 -8.43 33.32 32.03
C ALA A 342 -8.02 34.50 31.14
N LYS A 343 -7.43 34.25 29.97
CA LYS A 343 -6.78 35.29 29.17
C LYS A 343 -7.46 35.51 27.82
N TYR A 344 -7.89 34.46 27.15
CA TYR A 344 -8.45 34.49 25.80
C TYR A 344 -9.72 33.65 25.68
N PRO A 345 -10.78 33.90 26.49
CA PRO A 345 -11.97 33.04 26.58
C PRO A 345 -12.78 32.98 25.27
N THR A 346 -12.58 33.92 24.36
CA THR A 346 -13.26 34.00 23.07
C THR A 346 -12.57 33.17 21.98
N THR A 347 -11.40 32.57 22.25
CA THR A 347 -10.66 31.78 21.26
C THR A 347 -11.49 30.63 20.75
N ARG A 348 -11.72 30.61 19.44
CA ARG A 348 -12.44 29.58 18.73
C ARG A 348 -11.51 28.54 18.14
N VAL A 349 -10.45 29.02 17.52
CA VAL A 349 -9.48 28.23 16.79
C VAL A 349 -8.11 28.90 16.84
N ILE A 350 -7.08 28.10 16.89
CA ILE A 350 -5.69 28.52 16.75
C ILE A 350 -5.21 27.97 15.41
N ILE A 351 -4.73 28.85 14.53
CA ILE A 351 -4.29 28.48 13.18
C ILE A 351 -2.80 28.64 13.01
N ASP A 352 -2.23 27.78 12.16
CA ASP A 352 -0.85 27.90 11.69
C ASP A 352 -0.69 27.22 10.33
N CYS A 353 0.34 27.63 9.58
CA CYS A 353 0.74 26.99 8.33
C CYS A 353 1.90 26.04 8.57
N THR A 354 1.84 24.90 7.94
CA THR A 354 2.94 23.93 7.97
C THR A 354 3.33 23.50 6.59
N GLU A 355 4.58 23.07 6.43
CA GLU A 355 5.13 22.64 5.15
C GLU A 355 5.67 21.21 5.23
N VAL A 356 5.43 20.44 4.18
CA VAL A 356 6.03 19.12 3.94
C VAL A 356 6.95 19.19 2.73
N ARG A 357 8.15 18.64 2.86
CA ARG A 357 9.18 18.69 1.82
C ARG A 357 8.83 17.76 0.67
N CYS A 358 8.99 18.23 -0.57
CA CYS A 358 8.76 17.43 -1.77
C CYS A 358 9.95 17.45 -2.73
N GLU A 359 9.98 16.45 -3.62
CA GLU A 359 10.99 16.33 -4.67
C GLU A 359 10.89 17.52 -5.63
N MET A 360 12.06 18.04 -6.03
CA MET A 360 12.15 19.15 -6.96
C MET A 360 11.76 18.70 -8.37
N PRO A 361 10.71 19.29 -8.97
CA PRO A 361 10.32 18.96 -10.33
C PRO A 361 11.33 19.49 -11.35
N SER A 362 11.41 18.82 -12.49
CA SER A 362 12.26 19.25 -13.61
C SER A 362 11.72 20.48 -14.36
N SER A 363 10.44 20.81 -14.20
CA SER A 363 9.81 22.01 -14.75
C SER A 363 10.20 23.23 -13.92
N LEU A 364 10.77 24.25 -14.54
CA LEU A 364 11.16 25.49 -13.86
C LEU A 364 9.94 26.22 -13.27
N LEU A 365 8.80 26.20 -13.97
CA LEU A 365 7.57 26.80 -13.47
C LEU A 365 7.09 26.11 -12.18
N LEU A 366 6.93 24.78 -12.22
CA LEU A 366 6.51 24.02 -11.05
C LEU A 366 7.53 24.11 -9.91
N ASN A 367 8.82 24.20 -10.22
CA ASN A 367 9.84 24.38 -9.20
C ASN A 367 9.70 25.77 -8.52
N SER A 368 9.42 26.83 -9.28
CA SER A 368 9.16 28.16 -8.75
C SER A 368 7.91 28.17 -7.85
N GLU A 369 6.84 27.51 -8.26
CA GLU A 369 5.60 27.39 -7.51
C GLU A 369 5.77 26.62 -6.18
N LEU A 370 6.56 25.54 -6.21
CA LEU A 370 6.80 24.70 -5.04
C LEU A 370 7.88 25.25 -4.11
N PHE A 371 8.70 26.22 -4.56
CA PHE A 371 9.80 26.72 -3.78
C PHE A 371 9.33 27.65 -2.65
N SER A 372 9.59 27.24 -1.41
CA SER A 372 9.37 28.05 -0.23
C SER A 372 10.59 28.94 0.01
N SER A 373 10.41 30.26 -0.09
CA SER A 373 11.47 31.24 0.22
C SER A 373 11.89 31.19 1.70
N TYR A 374 10.96 30.80 2.58
CA TYR A 374 11.19 30.66 4.01
C TYR A 374 12.03 29.43 4.36
N LYS A 375 11.74 28.28 3.71
CA LYS A 375 12.43 27.00 3.95
C LYS A 375 13.63 26.75 3.04
N HIS A 376 13.81 27.56 1.98
CA HIS A 376 14.85 27.43 0.95
C HIS A 376 14.88 26.09 0.22
N HIS A 377 13.71 25.41 0.09
CA HIS A 377 13.55 24.19 -0.69
C HIS A 377 12.10 24.03 -1.18
N THR A 378 11.86 23.05 -2.02
CA THR A 378 10.52 22.75 -2.55
C THR A 378 9.64 22.08 -1.50
N THR A 379 8.46 22.64 -1.29
CA THR A 379 7.49 22.19 -0.29
C THR A 379 6.06 22.23 -0.81
N LEU A 380 5.20 21.50 -0.10
CA LEU A 380 3.75 21.69 -0.10
C LEU A 380 3.35 22.27 1.24
N LYS A 381 2.45 23.25 1.24
CA LYS A 381 2.03 24.02 2.42
C LYS A 381 0.54 23.80 2.71
N ALA A 382 0.18 23.64 3.97
CA ALA A 382 -1.20 23.51 4.42
C ALA A 382 -1.50 24.41 5.62
N LEU A 383 -2.72 24.98 5.66
CA LEU A 383 -3.28 25.62 6.83
C LEU A 383 -3.93 24.57 7.72
N VAL A 384 -3.69 24.65 9.00
CA VAL A 384 -4.37 23.83 10.02
C VAL A 384 -4.95 24.72 11.10
N GLY A 385 -6.05 24.26 11.71
CA GLY A 385 -6.66 24.89 12.85
C GLY A 385 -6.94 23.88 13.95
N ILE A 386 -6.65 24.25 15.20
CA ILE A 386 -6.96 23.44 16.38
C ILE A 386 -7.87 24.18 17.34
N SER A 387 -8.67 23.44 18.09
CA SER A 387 -9.37 23.99 19.26
C SER A 387 -8.39 24.34 20.38
N PRO A 388 -8.76 25.17 21.36
CA PRO A 388 -7.95 25.42 22.55
C PRO A 388 -7.52 24.15 23.30
N LYS A 389 -8.31 23.05 23.22
CA LYS A 389 -7.97 21.73 23.79
C LYS A 389 -6.89 20.99 23.00
N GLY A 390 -6.59 21.42 21.76
CA GLY A 390 -5.52 20.85 20.94
C GLY A 390 -5.99 19.80 19.91
N PHE A 391 -7.29 19.68 19.64
CA PHE A 391 -7.80 18.82 18.57
C PHE A 391 -7.88 19.58 17.25
N PHE A 392 -7.55 18.91 16.14
CA PHE A 392 -7.75 19.49 14.81
C PHE A 392 -9.24 19.73 14.57
N THR A 393 -9.57 20.97 14.28
CA THR A 393 -10.91 21.43 13.93
C THR A 393 -10.99 21.92 12.48
N PHE A 394 -9.83 22.18 11.87
CA PHE A 394 -9.71 22.51 10.47
C PHE A 394 -8.44 21.89 9.88
N ILE A 395 -8.56 21.25 8.73
CA ILE A 395 -7.45 20.65 7.98
C ILE A 395 -7.55 21.09 6.53
N GLY A 396 -6.72 22.09 6.17
CA GLY A 396 -6.63 22.58 4.79
C GLY A 396 -5.95 21.59 3.86
N GLN A 397 -6.25 21.68 2.58
CA GLN A 397 -5.53 20.97 1.53
C GLN A 397 -4.09 21.48 1.42
N LEU A 398 -3.23 20.67 0.81
CA LEU A 398 -1.86 21.05 0.49
C LEU A 398 -1.84 21.92 -0.78
N TYR A 399 -1.20 23.06 -0.67
CA TYR A 399 -0.94 24.00 -1.77
C TYR A 399 0.56 24.04 -2.07
N THR A 400 0.95 24.75 -3.12
CA THR A 400 2.35 24.97 -3.46
C THR A 400 3.07 25.83 -2.41
N GLY A 401 4.36 25.55 -2.16
CA GLY A 401 5.11 26.18 -1.06
C GLY A 401 5.32 27.69 -1.17
N SER A 402 5.16 28.28 -2.35
CA SER A 402 5.28 29.72 -2.58
C SER A 402 4.07 30.54 -2.10
N ILE A 403 2.95 29.89 -1.78
CA ILE A 403 1.70 30.56 -1.37
C ILE A 403 1.89 31.32 -0.05
N SER A 404 1.35 32.53 0.06
CA SER A 404 1.35 33.30 1.31
C SER A 404 0.34 32.75 2.32
N ASP A 405 0.55 33.05 3.63
CA ASP A 405 -0.37 32.61 4.68
C ASP A 405 -1.76 33.23 4.51
N ARG A 406 -1.84 34.48 4.08
CA ARG A 406 -3.10 35.15 3.78
C ARG A 406 -3.84 34.46 2.63
N GLU A 407 -3.18 34.26 1.52
CA GLU A 407 -3.78 33.59 0.36
C GLU A 407 -4.19 32.13 0.69
N MET A 408 -3.47 31.48 1.58
CA MET A 408 -3.84 30.18 2.11
C MET A 408 -5.17 30.22 2.87
N VAL A 409 -5.36 31.21 3.73
CA VAL A 409 -6.63 31.42 4.46
C VAL A 409 -7.78 31.68 3.49
N GLU A 410 -7.57 32.54 2.47
CA GLU A 410 -8.57 32.86 1.46
C GLU A 410 -9.02 31.66 0.64
N ARG A 411 -8.08 30.78 0.26
CA ARG A 411 -8.34 29.65 -0.67
C ARG A 411 -8.72 28.34 0.02
N SER A 412 -8.39 28.18 1.31
CA SER A 412 -8.54 26.89 2.01
C SER A 412 -9.97 26.53 2.38
N GLY A 413 -10.92 27.44 2.26
CA GLY A 413 -12.28 27.29 2.76
C GLY A 413 -12.43 27.62 4.25
N PHE A 414 -11.38 28.06 4.93
CA PHE A 414 -11.39 28.43 6.35
C PHE A 414 -12.42 29.49 6.66
N LEU A 415 -12.53 30.52 5.82
CA LEU A 415 -13.47 31.63 5.99
C LEU A 415 -14.95 31.22 5.86
N SER A 416 -15.23 30.05 5.31
CA SER A 416 -16.58 29.50 5.16
C SER A 416 -17.05 28.67 6.37
N LEU A 417 -16.20 28.51 7.39
CA LEU A 417 -16.55 27.80 8.61
C LEU A 417 -17.66 28.55 9.39
N PRO A 418 -18.52 27.81 10.12
CA PRO A 418 -19.63 28.43 10.86
C PRO A 418 -19.13 29.08 12.15
N PHE A 419 -18.47 30.23 12.03
CA PHE A 419 -18.09 31.06 13.15
C PHE A 419 -19.31 31.69 13.83
N SER A 420 -19.21 31.87 15.13
CA SER A 420 -20.19 32.61 15.95
C SER A 420 -19.72 34.05 16.15
N LYS A 421 -20.68 34.97 16.32
CA LYS A 421 -20.34 36.36 16.66
C LYS A 421 -19.58 36.42 17.99
N GLY A 422 -18.43 37.06 17.99
CA GLY A 422 -17.53 37.17 19.15
C GLY A 422 -16.48 36.06 19.21
N ASP A 423 -16.46 35.13 18.24
CA ASP A 423 -15.36 34.18 18.10
C ASP A 423 -14.04 34.89 17.77
N THR A 424 -12.94 34.33 18.22
CA THR A 424 -11.60 34.85 17.96
C THR A 424 -10.71 33.78 17.35
N VAL A 425 -10.01 34.16 16.29
CA VAL A 425 -8.96 33.33 15.68
C VAL A 425 -7.63 33.75 16.30
N MET A 426 -6.85 32.79 16.79
CA MET A 426 -5.49 33.03 17.28
C MET A 426 -4.49 32.54 16.23
N ALA A 427 -3.49 33.39 15.90
CA ALA A 427 -2.51 33.06 14.86
C ALA A 427 -1.13 33.67 15.14
N ASP A 428 -0.14 33.36 14.31
CA ASP A 428 1.15 34.03 14.32
C ASP A 428 1.07 35.42 13.74
N LYS A 429 2.05 36.25 14.07
CA LYS A 429 2.21 37.62 13.61
C LYS A 429 2.18 37.74 12.07
N GLY A 430 2.59 36.71 11.33
CA GLY A 430 2.55 36.68 9.88
C GLY A 430 1.15 36.64 9.26
N PHE A 431 0.11 36.32 10.04
CA PHE A 431 -1.27 36.25 9.57
C PHE A 431 -1.94 37.65 9.60
N THR A 432 -1.78 38.41 8.53
CA THR A 432 -2.47 39.70 8.35
C THR A 432 -3.81 39.50 7.66
N ILE A 433 -4.80 38.93 8.39
CA ILE A 433 -6.09 38.46 7.87
C ILE A 433 -7.31 39.13 8.50
N GLU A 434 -7.14 40.12 9.36
CA GLU A 434 -8.23 40.73 10.12
C GLU A 434 -9.34 41.29 9.21
N ASP A 435 -8.96 41.86 8.07
CA ASP A 435 -9.86 42.47 7.10
C ASP A 435 -10.66 41.47 6.26
N ILE A 436 -10.27 40.17 6.25
CA ILE A 436 -10.96 39.12 5.50
C ILE A 436 -11.74 38.14 6.39
N LEU A 437 -11.59 38.24 7.72
CA LEU A 437 -12.36 37.41 8.65
C LEU A 437 -13.88 37.72 8.57
N PRO A 438 -14.73 36.71 8.83
CA PRO A 438 -16.18 36.91 8.88
C PRO A 438 -16.59 38.00 9.87
N LEU A 439 -17.68 38.71 9.58
CA LEU A 439 -18.17 39.81 10.41
C LEU A 439 -18.43 39.37 11.85
N GLY A 440 -17.79 40.07 12.80
CA GLY A 440 -17.89 39.77 14.24
C GLY A 440 -16.92 38.73 14.75
N VAL A 441 -15.99 38.28 13.91
CA VAL A 441 -14.84 37.45 14.30
C VAL A 441 -13.61 38.32 14.42
N SER A 442 -12.85 38.19 15.49
CA SER A 442 -11.64 38.94 15.78
C SER A 442 -10.37 38.12 15.58
N LEU A 443 -9.23 38.80 15.44
CA LEU A 443 -7.92 38.19 15.31
C LEU A 443 -7.05 38.47 16.54
N ASN A 444 -6.48 37.44 17.15
CA ASN A 444 -5.46 37.56 18.19
C ASN A 444 -4.10 37.16 17.63
N ILE A 445 -3.24 38.13 17.42
CA ILE A 445 -1.85 37.96 16.99
C ILE A 445 -0.92 38.75 17.91
N PRO A 446 0.36 38.40 18.01
CA PRO A 446 1.34 39.22 18.72
C PRO A 446 1.37 40.64 18.16
N PRO A 447 1.41 41.68 19.03
CA PRO A 447 1.44 43.10 18.60
C PRO A 447 2.64 43.40 17.70
N PHE A 448 2.46 44.37 16.80
CA PHE A 448 3.54 44.85 15.94
C PHE A 448 4.37 45.92 16.67
N LEU A 449 5.66 45.99 16.36
CA LEU A 449 6.59 46.98 16.95
C LEU A 449 6.19 48.43 16.65
N GLY A 450 5.34 48.67 15.66
CA GLY A 450 4.92 50.01 15.25
C GLY A 450 6.09 50.87 14.78
N MET A 451 6.03 52.18 15.10
CA MET A 451 7.11 53.15 14.81
C MET A 451 8.09 53.33 15.98
N SER A 452 7.96 52.51 17.02
CA SER A 452 8.81 52.62 18.21
C SER A 452 10.06 51.75 18.05
N ASP A 453 11.20 52.21 18.59
CA ASP A 453 12.45 51.42 18.58
C ASP A 453 12.41 50.20 19.49
N GLN A 454 11.51 50.16 20.46
CA GLN A 454 11.31 49.05 21.40
C GLN A 454 9.82 48.77 21.64
N MET A 455 9.48 47.54 21.93
CA MET A 455 8.13 47.15 22.37
C MET A 455 7.85 47.69 23.77
N SER A 456 6.61 48.08 24.03
CA SER A 456 6.16 48.40 25.38
C SER A 456 6.23 47.15 26.28
N ALA A 457 6.32 47.32 27.59
CA ALA A 457 6.29 46.18 28.52
C ALA A 457 4.99 45.38 28.40
N GLU A 458 3.86 46.05 28.13
CA GLU A 458 2.55 45.43 27.90
C GLU A 458 2.54 44.61 26.63
N ASP A 459 3.12 45.11 25.52
CA ASP A 459 3.23 44.36 24.26
C ASP A 459 4.14 43.13 24.37
N VAL A 460 5.21 43.22 25.16
CA VAL A 460 6.09 42.08 25.46
C VAL A 460 5.33 40.99 26.21
N ILE A 461 4.55 41.37 27.25
CA ILE A 461 3.73 40.45 28.02
C ILE A 461 2.68 39.81 27.10
N ALA A 462 1.92 40.58 26.32
CA ALA A 462 0.93 40.07 25.39
C ALA A 462 1.55 39.10 24.35
N THR A 463 2.73 39.44 23.84
CA THR A 463 3.47 38.57 22.91
C THR A 463 3.81 37.22 23.56
N GLN A 464 4.31 37.25 24.81
CA GLN A 464 4.65 36.00 25.54
C GLN A 464 3.41 35.17 25.84
N GLU A 465 2.29 35.80 26.21
CA GLU A 465 1.03 35.11 26.49
C GLU A 465 0.47 34.40 25.24
N ILE A 466 0.36 35.12 24.12
CA ILE A 466 -0.09 34.53 22.84
C ILE A 466 0.86 33.41 22.42
N ALA A 467 2.18 33.59 22.50
CA ALA A 467 3.15 32.58 22.14
C ALA A 467 3.01 31.30 23.00
N SER A 468 2.78 31.47 24.33
CA SER A 468 2.61 30.34 25.25
C SER A 468 1.38 29.46 24.93
N LEU A 469 0.30 30.06 24.44
CA LEU A 469 -0.93 29.39 24.06
C LEU A 469 -0.84 28.85 22.62
N ARG A 470 -0.16 29.55 21.75
CA ARG A 470 0.01 29.17 20.35
C ARG A 470 0.89 27.92 20.16
N ILE A 471 1.79 27.62 21.11
CA ILE A 471 2.65 26.43 21.06
C ILE A 471 1.85 25.13 20.85
N HIS A 472 0.57 25.10 21.21
CA HIS A 472 -0.28 23.93 21.05
C HIS A 472 -0.56 23.57 19.59
N VAL A 473 -0.66 24.55 18.67
CA VAL A 473 -0.81 24.26 17.24
C VAL A 473 0.48 23.68 16.66
N GLU A 474 1.64 24.15 17.12
CA GLU A 474 2.93 23.59 16.72
C GLU A 474 3.08 22.12 17.20
N ARG A 475 2.61 21.83 18.44
CA ARG A 475 2.56 20.45 18.96
C ARG A 475 1.60 19.56 18.15
N ALA A 476 0.45 20.10 17.71
CA ALA A 476 -0.48 19.37 16.84
C ALA A 476 0.16 19.07 15.48
N ILE A 477 0.82 20.05 14.87
CA ILE A 477 1.57 19.89 13.64
C ILE A 477 2.64 18.81 13.80
N ASN A 478 3.37 18.82 14.91
CA ASN A 478 4.36 17.78 15.22
C ASN A 478 3.74 16.38 15.32
N LYS A 479 2.53 16.24 15.89
CA LYS A 479 1.83 14.95 15.89
C LYS A 479 1.62 14.41 14.46
N VAL A 480 1.23 15.27 13.51
CA VAL A 480 1.09 14.86 12.11
C VAL A 480 2.45 14.51 11.51
N LYS A 481 3.50 15.27 11.80
CA LYS A 481 4.87 15.01 11.31
C LYS A 481 5.50 13.77 11.94
N ASN A 482 4.99 13.29 13.08
CA ASN A 482 5.36 11.99 13.64
C ASN A 482 4.86 10.80 12.81
N PHE A 483 4.01 11.03 11.80
CA PHE A 483 3.82 10.08 10.72
C PHE A 483 5.01 10.20 9.77
N LEU A 484 5.97 9.28 9.89
CA LEU A 484 7.27 9.32 9.21
C LEU A 484 7.18 9.30 7.68
N ILE A 485 5.98 9.08 7.13
CA ILE A 485 5.73 9.26 5.69
C ILE A 485 6.04 10.71 5.25
N PHE A 486 5.98 11.71 6.17
CA PHE A 486 6.27 13.12 5.93
C PHE A 486 7.67 13.56 6.38
N ASP A 487 8.45 12.68 7.01
CA ASP A 487 9.81 13.01 7.49
C ASP A 487 10.80 13.18 6.34
N GLY A 488 10.61 12.44 5.25
CA GLY A 488 11.44 12.48 4.06
C GLY A 488 10.98 13.48 3.00
N VAL A 489 11.66 13.42 1.86
CA VAL A 489 11.27 14.15 0.65
C VAL A 489 10.17 13.37 -0.06
N ILE A 490 8.98 13.93 -0.15
CA ILE A 490 7.84 13.31 -0.83
C ILE A 490 8.11 13.23 -2.34
N PRO A 491 8.15 12.04 -2.95
CA PRO A 491 8.39 11.90 -4.38
C PRO A 491 7.19 12.42 -5.20
N LEU A 492 7.48 13.01 -6.37
CA LEU A 492 6.44 13.53 -7.27
C LEU A 492 5.41 12.46 -7.68
N SER A 493 5.81 11.19 -7.68
CA SER A 493 4.90 10.07 -7.97
C SER A 493 3.77 9.91 -6.97
N GLN A 494 3.88 10.48 -5.76
CA GLN A 494 2.85 10.45 -4.72
C GLN A 494 1.92 11.66 -4.73
N PHE A 495 2.13 12.64 -5.60
CA PHE A 495 1.31 13.85 -5.67
C PHE A 495 -0.18 13.57 -5.94
N GLY A 496 -0.51 12.46 -6.60
CA GLY A 496 -1.90 12.04 -6.81
C GLY A 496 -2.67 11.64 -5.54
N VAL A 497 -1.99 11.38 -4.42
CA VAL A 497 -2.60 10.93 -3.15
C VAL A 497 -2.08 11.68 -1.92
N ILE A 498 -1.20 12.67 -2.09
CA ILE A 498 -0.57 13.35 -0.96
C ILE A 498 -1.56 14.14 -0.10
N ASN A 499 -2.58 14.77 -0.72
CA ASN A 499 -3.63 15.46 0.00
C ASN A 499 -4.44 14.51 0.88
N GLN A 500 -4.79 13.34 0.34
CA GLN A 500 -5.50 12.31 1.09
C GLN A 500 -4.65 11.81 2.26
N MET A 501 -3.36 11.55 2.04
CA MET A 501 -2.43 11.14 3.10
C MET A 501 -2.35 12.18 4.20
N TRP A 502 -2.21 13.47 3.83
CA TRP A 502 -2.16 14.59 4.76
C TRP A 502 -3.42 14.68 5.62
N CYS A 503 -4.59 14.73 4.99
CA CYS A 503 -5.86 14.83 5.71
C CYS A 503 -6.11 13.61 6.61
N VAL A 504 -5.83 12.39 6.12
CA VAL A 504 -5.98 11.17 6.91
C VAL A 504 -5.08 11.20 8.15
N CYS A 505 -3.79 11.52 8.00
CA CYS A 505 -2.87 11.59 9.15
C CYS A 505 -3.30 12.64 10.18
N ALA A 506 -3.75 13.83 9.74
CA ALA A 506 -4.25 14.86 10.63
C ALA A 506 -5.53 14.42 11.37
N MET A 507 -6.46 13.75 10.68
CA MET A 507 -7.66 13.16 11.30
C MET A 507 -7.32 12.06 12.31
N LEU A 508 -6.34 11.20 12.01
CA LEU A 508 -5.87 10.16 12.92
C LEU A 508 -5.24 10.73 14.20
N CYS A 509 -4.64 11.94 14.13
CA CYS A 509 -4.13 12.62 15.32
C CYS A 509 -5.21 12.97 16.34
N ASN A 510 -6.47 13.18 15.92
CA ASN A 510 -7.59 13.41 16.83
C ASN A 510 -7.99 12.16 17.63
N MET A 511 -7.51 10.98 17.25
CA MET A 511 -7.74 9.71 17.96
C MET A 511 -6.58 9.33 18.88
N GLN A 512 -5.56 10.19 18.97
CA GLN A 512 -4.45 10.07 19.89
C GLN A 512 -4.75 10.85 21.19
N ASP A 513 -3.94 10.62 22.22
CA ASP A 513 -4.05 11.36 23.47
C ASP A 513 -4.08 12.89 23.23
N PRO A 514 -4.88 13.64 23.98
CA PRO A 514 -4.95 15.08 23.82
C PRO A 514 -3.60 15.76 24.06
N ILE A 515 -3.39 16.90 23.40
CA ILE A 515 -2.14 17.71 23.55
C ILE A 515 -2.09 18.33 24.93
N ILE A 516 -3.25 18.71 25.44
CA ILE A 516 -3.43 19.29 26.76
C ILE A 516 -4.21 18.30 27.60
N SER A 517 -3.54 17.71 28.59
CA SER A 517 -4.19 16.89 29.62
C SER A 517 -5.14 17.78 30.44
N ALA A 518 -6.22 17.20 30.91
CA ALA A 518 -7.19 17.92 31.75
C ALA A 518 -6.58 18.27 33.10
#